data_142cbc4201c5bb637117d18f2c2f8b08
#
_entry.id   142cbc4201c5bb637117d18f2c2f8b08
#
_cell.length_a   1.000
_cell.length_b   1.000
_cell.length_c   1.000
_cell.angle_alpha   90.00
_cell.angle_beta   90.00
_cell.angle_gamma   90.00
#
_symmetry.space_group_name_H-M   'P 1'
#
loop_
_entity.id
_entity.type
_entity.pdbx_description
1 polymer ?
#
loop_
_entity_poly.entity_id
_entity_poly.type
_entity_poly.pdbx_seq_one_letter_code
_entity_poly.pdbx_strand_id
1 'polypeptide(L)'
;IISEGNVEVNSVLIFPVDQEKPELARALEPTLGDIPKPVIISREEWGAEEPKNSYSYHPYFDRLTLHHAACCSADDLEEGKAQVYWIQDFHQNGRGWNDIGYHFLVDRAGNIYQGRPETVIGAHVGGANTGNIGVCLLGCYHPPEVSCFQTITPESRQSIVELFSWVSDTYGQSPTVLLGHRDYFGTTACPGDNIWIELPIFRAEISDFIQSYFEMPPISIFQSPYPNPFSSQITLSFD
;
A
#
# COMPACT_ATOMS: atom_id res chain seq x y z
N ILE A 1 -36.29 1.85 53.90
CA ILE A 1 -34.96 1.53 54.48
C ILE A 1 -34.26 0.70 53.41
N ILE A 2 -33.34 1.32 52.67
CA ILE A 2 -32.49 0.66 51.65
C ILE A 2 -31.13 0.52 52.28
N SER A 3 -30.64 -0.71 52.46
CA SER A 3 -29.33 -1.00 53.00
C SER A 3 -28.26 -0.79 51.93
N GLU A 4 -27.34 0.09 52.19
CA GLU A 4 -26.14 0.27 51.41
C GLU A 4 -25.22 -0.96 51.62
N GLY A 5 -24.96 -1.71 50.54
CA GLY A 5 -23.97 -2.76 50.50
C GLY A 5 -22.60 -2.18 50.13
N ASN A 6 -21.66 -2.17 51.06
CA ASN A 6 -20.27 -1.89 50.78
C ASN A 6 -19.67 -2.99 49.94
N VAL A 7 -19.15 -2.66 48.75
CA VAL A 7 -18.30 -3.52 47.95
C VAL A 7 -16.85 -3.31 48.37
N GLU A 8 -16.28 -4.23 49.15
CA GLU A 8 -14.84 -4.26 49.40
C GLU A 8 -14.09 -4.77 48.15
N VAL A 9 -13.30 -3.88 47.52
CA VAL A 9 -12.35 -4.27 46.48
C VAL A 9 -11.08 -4.80 47.16
N ASN A 10 -10.97 -6.08 47.31
CA ASN A 10 -9.77 -6.74 47.81
C ASN A 10 -8.80 -7.03 46.65
N SER A 11 -7.65 -6.36 46.71
CA SER A 11 -6.41 -6.54 45.98
C SER A 11 -6.43 -6.13 44.50
N VAL A 12 -5.81 -4.97 44.22
CA VAL A 12 -5.27 -4.60 42.93
C VAL A 12 -3.88 -5.27 42.82
N LEU A 13 -3.77 -6.29 41.95
CA LEU A 13 -2.48 -6.84 41.57
C LEU A 13 -1.79 -5.86 40.61
N ILE A 14 -0.85 -5.07 41.12
CA ILE A 14 0.05 -4.25 40.31
C ILE A 14 1.20 -5.18 39.90
N PHE A 15 1.18 -5.58 38.61
CA PHE A 15 2.35 -6.21 38.01
C PHE A 15 3.40 -5.11 37.76
N PRO A 16 4.67 -5.30 38.16
CA PRO A 16 5.71 -4.39 37.71
C PRO A 16 5.83 -4.52 36.18
N VAL A 17 5.55 -3.45 35.48
CA VAL A 17 5.95 -3.33 34.09
C VAL A 17 7.45 -3.13 34.11
N ASP A 18 8.21 -4.20 33.84
CA ASP A 18 9.61 -4.08 33.52
C ASP A 18 9.70 -3.15 32.28
N GLN A 19 10.18 -1.93 32.51
CA GLN A 19 10.53 -1.01 31.45
C GLN A 19 11.87 -1.50 30.86
N GLU A 20 11.85 -2.62 30.17
CA GLU A 20 12.84 -2.84 29.13
C GLU A 20 12.57 -1.77 28.08
N LYS A 21 13.54 -0.86 27.92
CA LYS A 21 13.56 0.09 26.78
C LYS A 21 13.30 -0.75 25.53
N PRO A 22 12.29 -0.42 24.72
CA PRO A 22 12.13 -1.10 23.45
C PRO A 22 13.44 -0.93 22.69
N GLU A 23 14.16 -2.03 22.51
CA GLU A 23 15.25 -2.14 21.55
C GLU A 23 14.68 -1.54 20.26
N LEU A 24 15.39 -0.55 19.69
CA LEU A 24 14.96 0.21 18.51
C LEU A 24 14.31 -0.79 17.54
N ALA A 25 13.02 -0.60 17.29
CA ALA A 25 12.24 -1.53 16.47
C ALA A 25 12.98 -1.75 15.17
N ARG A 26 13.62 -2.92 15.05
CA ARG A 26 14.17 -3.43 13.82
C ARG A 26 13.00 -3.40 12.83
N ALA A 27 13.21 -2.78 11.66
CA ALA A 27 12.19 -2.74 10.62
C ALA A 27 11.53 -4.13 10.56
N LEU A 28 10.20 -4.17 10.68
CA LEU A 28 9.47 -5.43 10.55
C LEU A 28 9.79 -5.97 9.17
N GLU A 29 10.56 -7.06 9.13
CA GLU A 29 10.78 -7.77 7.86
C GLU A 29 9.40 -8.24 7.39
N PRO A 30 9.02 -7.97 6.14
CA PRO A 30 7.75 -8.45 5.62
C PRO A 30 7.68 -9.97 5.79
N THR A 31 6.60 -10.47 6.36
CA THR A 31 6.28 -11.90 6.23
C THR A 31 6.13 -12.14 4.74
N LEU A 32 6.92 -13.04 4.16
CA LEU A 32 6.79 -13.41 2.76
C LEU A 32 5.35 -13.92 2.56
N GLY A 33 4.48 -13.06 2.04
CA GLY A 33 3.16 -13.43 1.60
C GLY A 33 3.26 -14.27 0.34
N ASP A 34 2.24 -15.05 0.07
CA ASP A 34 2.16 -15.90 -1.12
C ASP A 34 1.70 -15.10 -2.36
N ILE A 35 1.03 -13.97 -2.15
CA ILE A 35 0.54 -13.10 -3.24
C ILE A 35 1.73 -12.37 -3.87
N PRO A 36 1.96 -12.55 -5.19
CA PRO A 36 3.10 -11.94 -5.86
C PRO A 36 3.01 -10.40 -5.85
N LYS A 37 4.15 -9.77 -5.64
CA LYS A 37 4.28 -8.32 -5.78
C LYS A 37 3.95 -7.92 -7.22
N PRO A 38 3.03 -6.97 -7.46
CA PRO A 38 2.76 -6.49 -8.80
C PRO A 38 3.99 -5.80 -9.40
N VAL A 39 3.98 -5.60 -10.72
CA VAL A 39 5.04 -4.84 -11.38
C VAL A 39 4.99 -3.39 -10.92
N ILE A 40 6.07 -2.93 -10.31
CA ILE A 40 6.19 -1.57 -9.77
C ILE A 40 7.38 -0.89 -10.44
N ILE A 41 7.13 0.24 -11.05
CA ILE A 41 8.15 1.10 -11.65
C ILE A 41 8.97 1.70 -10.51
N SER A 42 10.24 1.37 -10.48
CA SER A 42 11.15 1.78 -9.42
C SER A 42 11.41 3.29 -9.42
N ARG A 43 11.91 3.78 -8.30
CA ARG A 43 12.35 5.18 -8.16
C ARG A 43 13.37 5.58 -9.21
N GLU A 44 14.30 4.69 -9.55
CA GLU A 44 15.32 4.93 -10.58
C GLU A 44 14.68 5.08 -11.98
N GLU A 45 13.69 4.23 -12.32
CA GLU A 45 13.02 4.22 -13.63
C GLU A 45 12.20 5.49 -13.91
N TRP A 46 11.65 6.15 -12.88
CA TRP A 46 10.94 7.42 -13.05
C TRP A 46 11.79 8.66 -12.69
N GLY A 47 13.06 8.46 -12.33
CA GLY A 47 14.02 9.53 -12.12
C GLY A 47 13.88 10.25 -10.78
N ALA A 48 13.52 9.53 -9.71
CA ALA A 48 13.37 10.11 -8.38
C ALA A 48 14.63 10.78 -7.85
N GLU A 49 14.44 11.92 -7.20
CA GLU A 49 15.47 12.53 -6.38
C GLU A 49 15.66 11.76 -5.05
N GLU A 50 16.85 11.90 -4.46
CA GLU A 50 17.12 11.34 -3.15
C GLU A 50 16.30 12.05 -2.05
N PRO A 51 15.94 11.35 -0.97
CA PRO A 51 15.32 11.99 0.18
C PRO A 51 16.29 12.99 0.83
N LYS A 52 15.78 14.13 1.30
CA LYS A 52 16.61 15.18 1.92
C LYS A 52 17.28 14.74 3.22
N ASN A 53 16.69 13.78 3.93
CA ASN A 53 17.18 13.21 5.18
C ASN A 53 16.85 11.72 5.25
N SER A 54 17.44 11.00 6.21
CA SER A 54 17.10 9.61 6.51
C SER A 54 15.61 9.47 6.89
N TYR A 55 15.04 8.30 6.59
CA TYR A 55 13.68 7.95 6.94
C TYR A 55 13.57 7.42 8.37
N SER A 56 12.35 7.50 8.92
CA SER A 56 11.93 6.73 10.08
C SER A 56 11.14 5.51 9.62
N TYR A 57 11.31 4.37 10.27
CA TYR A 57 10.65 3.10 9.91
C TYR A 57 9.32 2.94 10.64
N HIS A 58 8.40 2.18 10.02
CA HIS A 58 7.18 1.76 10.68
C HIS A 58 7.49 0.76 11.81
N PRO A 59 6.98 0.99 13.03
CA PRO A 59 7.08 0.00 14.12
C PRO A 59 6.04 -1.11 14.01
N TYR A 60 5.00 -0.93 13.21
CA TYR A 60 3.88 -1.85 12.94
C TYR A 60 3.15 -1.40 11.68
N PHE A 61 2.21 -2.23 11.19
CA PHE A 61 1.30 -1.89 10.10
C PHE A 61 -0.13 -2.18 10.55
N ASP A 62 -1.04 -1.18 10.46
CA ASP A 62 -2.44 -1.31 10.88
C ASP A 62 -3.42 -0.50 10.01
N ARG A 63 -2.92 0.20 8.98
CA ARG A 63 -3.73 1.10 8.13
C ARG A 63 -3.30 1.03 6.67
N LEU A 64 -4.33 1.14 5.81
CA LEU A 64 -4.18 1.33 4.37
C LEU A 64 -4.96 2.59 3.98
N THR A 65 -4.37 3.46 3.18
CA THR A 65 -5.06 4.70 2.77
C THR A 65 -4.99 4.91 1.27
N LEU A 66 -6.17 5.12 0.67
CA LEU A 66 -6.28 5.53 -0.72
C LEU A 66 -6.46 7.06 -0.80
N HIS A 67 -5.68 7.67 -1.68
CA HIS A 67 -5.69 9.09 -1.99
C HIS A 67 -5.97 9.32 -3.46
N HIS A 68 -6.27 10.57 -3.82
CA HIS A 68 -6.08 11.09 -5.17
C HIS A 68 -5.09 12.27 -5.15
N ALA A 69 -4.45 12.51 -6.28
CA ALA A 69 -3.53 13.63 -6.40
C ALA A 69 -4.25 14.99 -6.44
N ALA A 70 -5.53 15.00 -6.79
CA ALA A 70 -6.35 16.19 -7.08
C ALA A 70 -5.78 17.05 -8.23
N CYS A 71 -4.84 16.50 -8.99
CA CYS A 71 -4.16 17.06 -10.16
C CYS A 71 -3.55 15.92 -10.96
N CYS A 72 -2.59 16.22 -11.84
CA CYS A 72 -1.51 15.32 -12.24
C CYS A 72 -2.03 14.00 -12.82
N SER A 73 -3.02 14.07 -13.74
CA SER A 73 -3.52 12.90 -14.45
C SER A 73 -2.49 12.40 -15.46
N ALA A 74 -2.42 11.10 -15.66
CA ALA A 74 -1.61 10.47 -16.68
C ALA A 74 -2.33 9.24 -17.26
N ASP A 75 -2.32 9.12 -18.57
CA ASP A 75 -2.98 8.05 -19.31
C ASP A 75 -1.95 7.11 -19.98
N ASP A 76 -0.65 7.34 -19.77
CA ASP A 76 0.44 6.47 -20.22
C ASP A 76 1.65 6.52 -19.29
N LEU A 77 2.62 5.61 -19.53
CA LEU A 77 3.80 5.44 -18.70
C LEU A 77 4.69 6.68 -18.61
N GLU A 78 4.91 7.38 -19.73
CA GLU A 78 5.84 8.51 -19.76
C GLU A 78 5.22 9.75 -19.10
N GLU A 79 3.93 9.97 -19.32
CA GLU A 79 3.17 10.99 -18.59
C GLU A 79 3.17 10.66 -17.09
N GLY A 80 2.94 9.39 -16.72
CA GLY A 80 2.92 8.95 -15.33
C GLY A 80 4.24 9.21 -14.61
N LYS A 81 5.37 8.85 -15.21
CA LYS A 81 6.71 9.17 -14.68
C LYS A 81 6.89 10.67 -14.46
N ALA A 82 6.52 11.48 -15.45
CA ALA A 82 6.61 12.93 -15.36
C ALA A 82 5.76 13.51 -14.22
N GLN A 83 4.52 12.99 -14.05
CA GLN A 83 3.63 13.45 -12.98
C GLN A 83 4.10 13.02 -11.60
N VAL A 84 4.63 11.80 -11.44
CA VAL A 84 5.19 11.32 -10.18
C VAL A 84 6.42 12.15 -9.77
N TYR A 85 7.31 12.44 -10.73
CA TYR A 85 8.46 13.33 -10.50
C TYR A 85 8.00 14.73 -10.07
N TRP A 86 7.01 15.30 -10.75
CA TRP A 86 6.46 16.62 -10.38
C TRP A 86 5.85 16.63 -8.97
N ILE A 87 5.14 15.55 -8.57
CA ILE A 87 4.60 15.42 -7.21
C ILE A 87 5.73 15.35 -6.18
N GLN A 88 6.81 14.63 -6.48
CA GLN A 88 7.98 14.60 -5.59
C GLN A 88 8.62 15.99 -5.46
N ASP A 89 8.86 16.66 -6.58
CA ASP A 89 9.43 18.01 -6.59
C ASP A 89 8.58 19.00 -5.78
N PHE A 90 7.26 18.97 -5.99
CA PHE A 90 6.32 19.79 -5.22
C PHE A 90 6.37 19.48 -3.72
N HIS A 91 6.46 18.21 -3.33
CA HIS A 91 6.56 17.84 -1.93
C HIS A 91 7.91 18.26 -1.33
N GLN A 92 9.01 18.04 -2.03
CA GLN A 92 10.34 18.37 -1.52
C GLN A 92 10.62 19.87 -1.57
N ASN A 93 10.38 20.52 -2.69
CA ASN A 93 10.80 21.90 -2.94
C ASN A 93 9.66 22.90 -2.70
N GLY A 94 8.43 22.54 -3.01
CA GLY A 94 7.26 23.39 -2.74
C GLY A 94 6.80 23.36 -1.28
N ARG A 95 6.82 22.19 -0.61
CA ARG A 95 6.37 22.02 0.78
C ARG A 95 7.51 21.85 1.79
N GLY A 96 8.75 21.67 1.34
CA GLY A 96 9.90 21.45 2.22
C GLY A 96 9.92 20.08 2.90
N TRP A 97 9.20 19.10 2.36
CA TRP A 97 9.16 17.75 2.92
C TRP A 97 10.45 16.99 2.62
N ASN A 98 10.65 15.87 3.36
CA ASN A 98 11.81 15.01 3.16
C ASN A 98 11.81 14.35 1.78
N ASP A 99 10.64 13.92 1.30
CA ASP A 99 10.44 13.22 0.05
C ASP A 99 8.97 13.25 -0.35
N ILE A 100 8.63 12.61 -1.48
CA ILE A 100 7.24 12.30 -1.86
C ILE A 100 6.48 11.72 -0.67
N GLY A 101 5.20 12.08 -0.50
CA GLY A 101 4.44 11.72 0.69
C GLY A 101 3.94 10.27 0.70
N TYR A 102 3.71 9.69 -0.48
CA TYR A 102 3.04 8.41 -0.69
C TYR A 102 4.04 7.26 -0.81
N HIS A 103 3.57 6.02 -0.54
CA HIS A 103 4.37 4.81 -0.76
C HIS A 103 4.26 4.31 -2.19
N PHE A 104 3.07 4.43 -2.78
CA PHE A 104 2.82 4.08 -4.17
C PHE A 104 1.93 5.13 -4.83
N LEU A 105 2.08 5.25 -6.15
CA LEU A 105 1.19 6.05 -6.98
C LEU A 105 0.71 5.17 -8.13
N VAL A 106 -0.52 5.40 -8.60
CA VAL A 106 -1.12 4.64 -9.71
C VAL A 106 -1.71 5.60 -10.70
N ASP A 107 -1.33 5.47 -11.98
CA ASP A 107 -1.90 6.29 -13.05
C ASP A 107 -3.17 5.67 -13.65
N ARG A 108 -3.76 6.33 -14.63
CA ARG A 108 -4.99 5.91 -15.27
C ARG A 108 -4.80 4.75 -16.26
N ALA A 109 -3.56 4.52 -16.73
CA ALA A 109 -3.19 3.34 -17.51
C ALA A 109 -2.91 2.09 -16.64
N GLY A 110 -2.94 2.23 -15.29
CA GLY A 110 -2.69 1.15 -14.36
C GLY A 110 -1.21 0.94 -14.02
N ASN A 111 -0.31 1.83 -14.43
CA ASN A 111 1.08 1.74 -14.01
C ASN A 111 1.21 2.08 -12.52
N ILE A 112 1.99 1.29 -11.78
CA ILE A 112 2.25 1.48 -10.37
C ILE A 112 3.67 2.02 -10.20
N TYR A 113 3.83 3.11 -9.48
CA TYR A 113 5.12 3.77 -9.24
C TYR A 113 5.50 3.67 -7.77
N GLN A 114 6.76 3.34 -7.50
CA GLN A 114 7.31 3.37 -6.15
C GLN A 114 7.51 4.81 -5.70
N GLY A 115 6.89 5.22 -4.61
CA GLY A 115 7.17 6.46 -3.89
C GLY A 115 8.23 6.25 -2.82
N ARG A 116 7.89 6.45 -1.52
CA ARG A 116 8.74 6.01 -0.41
C ARG A 116 8.76 4.49 -0.33
N PRO A 117 9.84 3.88 0.17
CA PRO A 117 9.79 2.47 0.55
C PRO A 117 8.63 2.20 1.50
N GLU A 118 7.91 1.11 1.31
CA GLU A 118 6.73 0.75 2.10
C GLU A 118 7.02 0.51 3.59
N THR A 119 8.27 0.23 3.95
CA THR A 119 8.71 0.01 5.33
C THR A 119 8.95 1.29 6.12
N VAL A 120 8.97 2.46 5.46
CA VAL A 120 9.24 3.74 6.12
C VAL A 120 7.97 4.57 6.28
N ILE A 121 7.95 5.45 7.28
CA ILE A 121 6.78 6.30 7.55
C ILE A 121 6.57 7.30 6.42
N GLY A 122 5.37 7.31 5.86
CA GLY A 122 4.94 8.25 4.84
C GLY A 122 4.69 9.67 5.35
N ALA A 123 4.21 10.55 4.47
CA ALA A 123 3.76 11.90 4.81
C ALA A 123 2.47 12.22 4.02
N HIS A 124 1.42 11.39 4.19
CA HIS A 124 0.19 11.46 3.42
C HIS A 124 -1.07 11.65 4.27
N VAL A 125 -1.05 11.27 5.57
CA VAL A 125 -2.13 11.55 6.52
C VAL A 125 -1.52 12.18 7.77
N GLY A 126 -1.54 13.51 7.89
CA GLY A 126 -0.98 14.20 9.06
C GLY A 126 -1.59 13.66 10.36
N GLY A 127 -0.74 13.23 11.29
CA GLY A 127 -1.17 12.64 12.57
C GLY A 127 -1.52 11.14 12.53
N ALA A 128 -1.56 10.50 11.33
CA ALA A 128 -1.87 9.06 11.17
C ALA A 128 -0.97 8.36 10.14
N ASN A 129 0.27 8.80 9.98
CA ASN A 129 1.22 8.19 9.03
C ASN A 129 1.88 6.90 9.55
N THR A 130 2.06 6.76 10.87
CA THR A 130 2.69 5.58 11.47
C THR A 130 1.78 4.36 11.28
N GLY A 131 2.34 3.25 10.79
CA GLY A 131 1.58 2.02 10.51
C GLY A 131 0.68 2.09 9.27
N ASN A 132 0.80 3.15 8.45
CA ASN A 132 -0.14 3.47 7.39
C ASN A 132 0.54 3.48 6.02
N ILE A 133 0.16 2.55 5.14
CA ILE A 133 0.62 2.53 3.75
C ILE A 133 -0.35 3.34 2.90
N GLY A 134 0.16 4.40 2.26
CA GLY A 134 -0.63 5.30 1.43
C GLY A 134 -0.38 5.09 -0.07
N VAL A 135 -1.47 4.94 -0.81
CA VAL A 135 -1.50 4.83 -2.27
C VAL A 135 -2.24 6.03 -2.85
N CYS A 136 -1.69 6.66 -3.87
CA CYS A 136 -2.27 7.85 -4.52
C CYS A 136 -2.65 7.56 -5.97
N LEU A 137 -3.93 7.70 -6.31
CA LEU A 137 -4.38 7.72 -7.71
C LEU A 137 -4.02 9.06 -8.35
N LEU A 138 -3.32 9.03 -9.48
CA LEU A 138 -3.11 10.21 -10.30
C LEU A 138 -4.44 10.64 -10.94
N GLY A 139 -4.73 11.93 -10.86
CA GLY A 139 -5.99 12.50 -11.35
C GLY A 139 -6.82 13.19 -10.28
N CYS A 140 -7.99 13.71 -10.68
CA CYS A 140 -8.90 14.43 -9.82
C CYS A 140 -10.31 13.86 -9.89
N TYR A 141 -10.77 13.31 -8.76
CA TYR A 141 -11.96 12.46 -8.64
C TYR A 141 -13.03 13.06 -7.71
N HIS A 142 -13.10 14.40 -7.61
CA HIS A 142 -14.04 15.08 -6.71
C HIS A 142 -15.01 16.01 -7.45
N PRO A 143 -16.15 15.52 -7.98
CA PRO A 143 -17.20 16.38 -8.50
C PRO A 143 -17.85 17.19 -7.33
N PRO A 144 -18.46 18.36 -7.59
CA PRO A 144 -18.83 18.87 -8.92
C PRO A 144 -17.83 19.87 -9.53
N GLU A 145 -16.60 19.91 -9.05
CA GLU A 145 -15.60 20.82 -9.61
C GLU A 145 -15.34 20.49 -11.10
N VAL A 146 -15.46 21.51 -11.96
CA VAL A 146 -15.45 21.36 -13.42
C VAL A 146 -14.19 20.66 -13.96
N SER A 147 -13.08 20.72 -13.24
CA SER A 147 -11.81 20.10 -13.61
C SER A 147 -11.51 18.82 -12.81
N CYS A 148 -12.44 18.34 -11.98
CA CYS A 148 -12.17 17.29 -11.01
C CYS A 148 -13.28 16.22 -10.98
N PHE A 149 -13.66 15.68 -12.12
CA PHE A 149 -14.79 14.77 -12.28
C PHE A 149 -14.41 13.38 -12.80
N GLN A 150 -13.13 13.05 -12.82
CA GLN A 150 -12.66 11.75 -13.31
C GLN A 150 -13.28 10.61 -12.52
N THR A 151 -13.43 9.47 -13.17
CA THR A 151 -13.78 8.19 -12.58
C THR A 151 -12.59 7.24 -12.72
N ILE A 152 -12.53 6.23 -11.88
CA ILE A 152 -11.46 5.23 -11.97
C ILE A 152 -11.57 4.45 -13.28
N THR A 153 -10.44 4.18 -13.92
CA THR A 153 -10.35 3.30 -15.08
C THR A 153 -10.33 1.84 -14.66
N PRO A 154 -10.71 0.89 -15.54
CA PRO A 154 -10.56 -0.53 -15.25
C PRO A 154 -9.11 -0.92 -14.91
N GLU A 155 -8.14 -0.34 -15.62
CA GLU A 155 -6.70 -0.58 -15.43
C GLU A 155 -6.22 -0.11 -14.06
N SER A 156 -6.55 1.13 -13.66
CA SER A 156 -6.22 1.63 -12.33
C SER A 156 -6.90 0.81 -11.24
N ARG A 157 -8.16 0.39 -11.44
CA ARG A 157 -8.90 -0.46 -10.49
C ARG A 157 -8.17 -1.78 -10.26
N GLN A 158 -7.80 -2.46 -11.35
CA GLN A 158 -7.06 -3.72 -11.27
C GLN A 158 -5.75 -3.53 -10.49
N SER A 159 -4.98 -2.51 -10.83
CA SER A 159 -3.71 -2.20 -10.15
C SER A 159 -3.89 -1.90 -8.65
N ILE A 160 -4.96 -1.17 -8.27
CA ILE A 160 -5.28 -0.91 -6.86
C ILE A 160 -5.62 -2.21 -6.13
N VAL A 161 -6.42 -3.10 -6.74
CA VAL A 161 -6.78 -4.39 -6.13
C VAL A 161 -5.54 -5.27 -5.95
N GLU A 162 -4.73 -5.44 -6.98
CA GLU A 162 -3.51 -6.25 -6.92
C GLU A 162 -2.51 -5.70 -5.90
N LEU A 163 -2.27 -4.38 -5.91
CA LEU A 163 -1.35 -3.72 -5.01
C LEU A 163 -1.77 -3.86 -3.54
N PHE A 164 -3.03 -3.57 -3.21
CA PHE A 164 -3.51 -3.70 -1.83
C PHE A 164 -3.65 -5.16 -1.40
N SER A 165 -3.91 -6.10 -2.32
CA SER A 165 -3.89 -7.53 -2.00
C SER A 165 -2.48 -7.99 -1.61
N TRP A 166 -1.47 -7.62 -2.39
CA TRP A 166 -0.08 -7.91 -2.06
C TRP A 166 0.35 -7.24 -0.74
N VAL A 167 0.02 -5.96 -0.52
CA VAL A 167 0.33 -5.25 0.74
C VAL A 167 -0.36 -5.89 1.93
N SER A 168 -1.65 -6.24 1.80
CA SER A 168 -2.43 -6.88 2.86
C SER A 168 -1.82 -8.22 3.26
N ASP A 169 -1.46 -9.05 2.30
CA ASP A 169 -0.87 -10.37 2.53
C ASP A 169 0.55 -10.24 3.12
N THR A 170 1.39 -9.38 2.53
CA THR A 170 2.78 -9.19 2.96
C THR A 170 2.89 -8.65 4.39
N TYR A 171 2.02 -7.72 4.79
CA TYR A 171 2.07 -7.06 6.09
C TYR A 171 0.97 -7.50 7.06
N GLY A 172 0.22 -8.55 6.73
CA GLY A 172 -0.81 -9.15 7.58
C GLY A 172 -1.99 -8.22 7.87
N GLN A 173 -2.34 -7.32 6.93
CA GLN A 173 -3.42 -6.36 7.12
C GLN A 173 -4.73 -6.85 6.52
N SER A 174 -5.83 -6.67 7.24
CA SER A 174 -7.16 -6.92 6.67
C SER A 174 -7.51 -5.85 5.63
N PRO A 175 -8.09 -6.21 4.46
CA PRO A 175 -8.64 -5.23 3.52
C PRO A 175 -9.64 -4.25 4.14
N THR A 176 -10.27 -4.63 5.26
CA THR A 176 -11.25 -3.79 5.97
C THR A 176 -10.65 -2.51 6.56
N VAL A 177 -9.31 -2.45 6.75
CA VAL A 177 -8.64 -1.24 7.27
C VAL A 177 -8.33 -0.20 6.17
N LEU A 178 -8.70 -0.48 4.90
CA LEU A 178 -8.56 0.47 3.81
C LEU A 178 -9.55 1.63 3.99
N LEU A 179 -9.03 2.84 4.12
CA LEU A 179 -9.77 4.09 4.28
C LEU A 179 -9.40 5.09 3.18
N GLY A 180 -10.26 6.07 2.96
CA GLY A 180 -9.89 7.30 2.25
C GLY A 180 -9.24 8.31 3.20
N HIS A 181 -8.46 9.24 2.67
CA HIS A 181 -7.82 10.27 3.51
C HIS A 181 -8.83 11.04 4.37
N ARG A 182 -10.02 11.35 3.83
CA ARG A 182 -11.09 12.08 4.55
C ARG A 182 -11.61 11.37 5.80
N ASP A 183 -11.49 10.05 5.85
CA ASP A 183 -12.04 9.23 6.94
C ASP A 183 -11.27 9.40 8.26
N TYR A 184 -10.05 9.96 8.24
CA TYR A 184 -9.26 10.17 9.45
C TYR A 184 -9.71 11.40 10.24
N PHE A 185 -9.81 12.57 9.60
CA PHE A 185 -10.06 13.83 10.30
C PHE A 185 -11.13 14.71 9.63
N GLY A 186 -11.69 14.31 8.50
CA GLY A 186 -12.74 15.06 7.80
C GLY A 186 -12.33 16.45 7.27
N THR A 187 -11.01 16.71 7.16
CA THR A 187 -10.48 18.04 6.78
C THR A 187 -10.15 18.16 5.29
N THR A 188 -10.43 17.14 4.50
CA THR A 188 -10.11 17.05 3.08
C THR A 188 -11.19 16.32 2.29
N ALA A 189 -11.33 16.62 1.01
CA ALA A 189 -12.18 15.87 0.09
C ALA A 189 -11.51 14.59 -0.46
N CYS A 190 -10.20 14.41 -0.23
CA CYS A 190 -9.43 13.26 -0.70
C CYS A 190 -9.99 11.93 -0.14
N PRO A 191 -10.15 10.89 -0.96
CA PRO A 191 -9.68 10.67 -2.34
C PRO A 191 -10.63 11.21 -3.44
N GLY A 192 -11.57 12.08 -3.12
CA GLY A 192 -12.63 12.53 -4.00
C GLY A 192 -13.86 11.63 -3.94
N ASP A 193 -15.05 12.19 -4.18
CA ASP A 193 -16.31 11.46 -4.02
C ASP A 193 -16.39 10.23 -4.92
N ASN A 194 -15.93 10.35 -6.18
CA ASN A 194 -15.94 9.25 -7.15
C ASN A 194 -15.07 8.05 -6.76
N ILE A 195 -14.07 8.25 -5.89
CA ILE A 195 -13.24 7.15 -5.35
C ILE A 195 -13.74 6.74 -3.97
N TRP A 196 -14.18 7.69 -3.15
CA TRP A 196 -14.60 7.39 -1.79
C TRP A 196 -15.81 6.45 -1.74
N ILE A 197 -16.78 6.61 -2.64
CA ILE A 197 -17.94 5.70 -2.74
C ILE A 197 -17.57 4.29 -3.18
N GLU A 198 -16.41 4.12 -3.83
CA GLU A 198 -15.89 2.83 -4.29
C GLU A 198 -15.14 2.04 -3.19
N LEU A 199 -14.77 2.67 -2.07
CA LEU A 199 -13.97 2.01 -1.01
C LEU A 199 -14.58 0.70 -0.49
N PRO A 200 -15.90 0.58 -0.26
CA PRO A 200 -16.51 -0.70 0.13
C PRO A 200 -16.33 -1.79 -0.93
N ILE A 201 -16.40 -1.41 -2.21
CA ILE A 201 -16.23 -2.30 -3.35
C ILE A 201 -14.75 -2.74 -3.42
N PHE A 202 -13.80 -1.82 -3.32
CA PHE A 202 -12.37 -2.16 -3.25
C PHE A 202 -12.06 -3.16 -2.13
N ARG A 203 -12.60 -2.96 -0.93
CA ARG A 203 -12.39 -3.90 0.19
C ARG A 203 -12.89 -5.31 -0.14
N ALA A 204 -14.05 -5.42 -0.81
CA ALA A 204 -14.59 -6.69 -1.25
C ALA A 204 -13.71 -7.32 -2.35
N GLU A 205 -13.39 -6.57 -3.41
CA GLU A 205 -12.56 -7.03 -4.53
C GLU A 205 -11.17 -7.49 -4.06
N ILE A 206 -10.53 -6.77 -3.12
CA ILE A 206 -9.25 -7.15 -2.52
C ILE A 206 -9.40 -8.47 -1.72
N SER A 207 -10.47 -8.59 -0.92
CA SER A 207 -10.74 -9.82 -0.16
C SER A 207 -10.98 -11.01 -1.08
N ASP A 208 -11.77 -10.83 -2.14
CA ASP A 208 -12.06 -11.86 -3.13
C ASP A 208 -10.80 -12.28 -3.91
N PHE A 209 -9.94 -11.30 -4.25
CA PHE A 209 -8.66 -11.57 -4.91
C PHE A 209 -7.76 -12.43 -4.02
N ILE A 210 -7.60 -12.05 -2.75
CA ILE A 210 -6.81 -12.81 -1.77
C ILE A 210 -7.38 -14.22 -1.62
N GLN A 211 -8.68 -14.36 -1.42
CA GLN A 211 -9.33 -15.65 -1.25
C GLN A 211 -9.15 -16.52 -2.50
N SER A 212 -9.40 -15.98 -3.70
CA SER A 212 -9.26 -16.72 -4.96
C SER A 212 -7.85 -17.22 -5.20
N TYR A 213 -6.83 -16.45 -4.77
CA TYR A 213 -5.44 -16.83 -4.90
C TYR A 213 -5.11 -18.09 -4.08
N PHE A 214 -5.59 -18.17 -2.85
CA PHE A 214 -5.37 -19.33 -1.97
C PHE A 214 -6.25 -20.53 -2.29
N GLU A 215 -7.40 -20.33 -2.95
CA GLU A 215 -8.29 -21.41 -3.38
C GLU A 215 -7.90 -22.01 -4.74
N MET A 216 -7.00 -21.39 -5.49
CA MET A 216 -6.50 -21.97 -6.74
C MET A 216 -5.77 -23.28 -6.43
N PRO A 217 -6.15 -24.42 -7.06
CA PRO A 217 -5.39 -25.64 -6.90
C PRO A 217 -3.95 -25.39 -7.36
N PRO A 218 -2.96 -25.99 -6.69
CA PRO A 218 -1.57 -25.85 -7.10
C PRO A 218 -1.50 -26.20 -8.59
N ILE A 219 -0.88 -25.31 -9.39
CA ILE A 219 -0.70 -25.55 -10.82
C ILE A 219 0.01 -26.89 -10.95
N SER A 220 -0.72 -27.94 -11.31
CA SER A 220 -0.13 -29.19 -11.70
C SER A 220 0.73 -28.86 -12.91
N ILE A 221 2.06 -28.83 -12.73
CA ILE A 221 2.98 -28.78 -13.87
C ILE A 221 2.63 -30.04 -14.64
N PHE A 222 1.82 -29.89 -15.70
CA PHE A 222 1.60 -30.97 -16.64
C PHE A 222 2.99 -31.33 -17.14
N GLN A 223 3.54 -32.45 -16.65
CA GLN A 223 4.66 -33.08 -17.32
C GLN A 223 4.20 -33.26 -18.75
N SER A 224 4.85 -32.55 -19.67
CA SER A 224 4.55 -32.67 -21.08
C SER A 224 4.52 -34.17 -21.43
N PRO A 225 3.40 -34.69 -21.97
CA PRO A 225 3.37 -36.11 -22.38
C PRO A 225 4.32 -36.40 -23.54
N TYR A 226 4.98 -35.37 -24.05
CA TYR A 226 5.99 -35.50 -25.09
C TYR A 226 7.38 -35.58 -24.46
N PRO A 227 8.19 -36.65 -24.75
CA PRO A 227 9.57 -36.73 -24.31
C PRO A 227 10.31 -35.50 -24.85
N ASN A 228 11.07 -34.83 -23.98
CA ASN A 228 11.87 -33.68 -24.35
C ASN A 228 12.86 -34.11 -25.46
N PRO A 229 12.75 -33.61 -26.72
CA PRO A 229 13.60 -34.05 -27.81
C PRO A 229 15.08 -33.62 -27.63
N PHE A 230 15.38 -32.84 -26.59
CA PHE A 230 16.71 -32.33 -26.28
C PHE A 230 17.39 -33.02 -25.07
N SER A 231 16.86 -34.13 -24.55
CA SER A 231 17.56 -34.92 -23.53
C SER A 231 18.53 -35.90 -24.19
N SER A 232 19.55 -35.41 -24.93
CA SER A 232 20.72 -36.19 -25.30
C SER A 232 21.67 -36.20 -24.11
N GLN A 233 21.83 -37.37 -23.46
CA GLN A 233 22.92 -37.61 -22.52
C GLN A 233 24.22 -37.58 -23.31
N ILE A 234 25.05 -36.58 -23.07
CA ILE A 234 26.44 -36.59 -23.54
C ILE A 234 27.23 -37.40 -22.51
N THR A 235 27.57 -38.65 -22.85
CA THR A 235 28.52 -39.44 -22.09
C THR A 235 29.93 -39.02 -22.51
N LEU A 236 30.62 -38.26 -21.65
CA LEU A 236 32.05 -38.01 -21.83
C LEU A 236 32.84 -39.20 -21.24
N SER A 237 33.43 -40.03 -22.08
CA SER A 237 34.43 -41.01 -21.68
C SER A 237 35.80 -40.32 -21.71
N PHE A 238 36.48 -40.30 -20.58
CA PHE A 238 37.90 -39.91 -20.51
C PHE A 238 38.76 -41.17 -20.57
N ASP A 239 39.65 -41.22 -21.54
CA ASP A 239 40.78 -42.17 -21.63
C ASP A 239 41.97 -41.64 -20.80
#